data_cd06528a9df0b33ad436f6543200f9cb
#
_entry.id   cd06528a9df0b33ad436f6543200f9cb
#
_cell.length_a   1.000
_cell.length_b   1.000
_cell.length_c   1.000
_cell.angle_alpha   90.00
_cell.angle_beta   90.00
_cell.angle_gamma   90.00
#
_symmetry.space_group_name_H-M   'P 1'
#
loop_
_entity.id
_entity.type
_entity.pdbx_description
1 polymer ?
#
loop_
_entity_poly.entity_id
_entity_poly.type
_entity_poly.pdbx_seq_one_letter_code
_entity_poly.pdbx_strand_id
1 'polypeptide(L)'
;MTRIKLCGIETLADLDAAIAAGADALGFIRAASPRQVDRETLAALAAALPPFVDGVAVFADSEPGDVAHARALGLTLQFSGRETAASCEAASDGRAYVKAFHVAVDAPRESSPAAELARDAYTRALWMFDSTVRGKLGGTGIAFDWDRVVTVARARRVIVSGGLNPENVAACVRTVRPYAVDVRSGVETDGRKDSSKMRAFVRAVREADEEA
;
A
#
# COMPACT_ATOMS: atom_id res chain seq x y z
N MET A 1 6.27 14.19 -8.18
CA MET A 1 4.86 13.72 -8.29
C MET A 1 4.72 12.44 -7.49
N THR A 2 3.81 12.43 -6.54
CA THR A 2 3.50 11.31 -5.64
C THR A 2 2.78 10.19 -6.40
N ARG A 3 3.24 8.95 -6.28
CA ARG A 3 2.56 7.81 -6.88
C ARG A 3 1.35 7.38 -6.05
N ILE A 4 0.34 6.81 -6.73
CA ILE A 4 -0.94 6.46 -6.10
C ILE A 4 -1.21 4.98 -6.27
N LYS A 5 -1.35 4.26 -5.15
CA LYS A 5 -1.79 2.87 -5.12
C LYS A 5 -3.22 2.79 -4.60
N LEU A 6 -4.11 2.17 -5.36
CA LEU A 6 -5.46 1.80 -4.93
C LEU A 6 -5.49 0.31 -4.59
N CYS A 7 -5.71 -0.01 -3.31
CA CYS A 7 -5.58 -1.36 -2.76
C CYS A 7 -6.94 -2.04 -2.54
N GLY A 8 -6.98 -3.37 -2.64
CA GLY A 8 -8.20 -4.16 -2.45
C GLY A 8 -9.12 -4.11 -3.67
N ILE A 9 -8.55 -4.26 -4.85
CA ILE A 9 -9.27 -4.45 -6.13
C ILE A 9 -9.69 -5.91 -6.21
N GLU A 10 -10.97 -6.17 -6.39
CA GLU A 10 -11.56 -7.52 -6.37
C GLU A 10 -12.13 -7.93 -7.72
N THR A 11 -12.51 -6.97 -8.57
CA THR A 11 -13.17 -7.22 -9.85
C THR A 11 -12.52 -6.45 -11.00
N LEU A 12 -12.77 -6.88 -12.24
CA LEU A 12 -12.36 -6.13 -13.45
C LEU A 12 -13.01 -4.74 -13.50
N ALA A 13 -14.24 -4.59 -13.00
CA ALA A 13 -14.89 -3.28 -12.93
C ALA A 13 -14.19 -2.33 -11.94
N ASP A 14 -13.71 -2.85 -10.80
CA ASP A 14 -12.89 -2.07 -9.85
C ASP A 14 -11.54 -1.67 -10.48
N LEU A 15 -10.93 -2.60 -11.21
CA LEU A 15 -9.67 -2.38 -11.93
C LEU A 15 -9.83 -1.25 -12.95
N ASP A 16 -10.83 -1.33 -13.82
CA ASP A 16 -11.11 -0.31 -14.83
C ASP A 16 -11.40 1.06 -14.20
N ALA A 17 -12.19 1.09 -13.12
CA ALA A 17 -12.49 2.32 -12.40
C ALA A 17 -11.25 2.95 -11.76
N ALA A 18 -10.35 2.13 -11.21
CA ALA A 18 -9.10 2.59 -10.60
C ALA A 18 -8.11 3.13 -11.65
N ILE A 19 -7.99 2.46 -12.79
CA ILE A 19 -7.19 2.93 -13.93
C ILE A 19 -7.76 4.26 -14.46
N ALA A 20 -9.07 4.33 -14.68
CA ALA A 20 -9.73 5.56 -15.15
C ALA A 20 -9.61 6.71 -14.13
N ALA A 21 -9.46 6.42 -12.85
CA ALA A 21 -9.17 7.43 -11.83
C ALA A 21 -7.74 7.95 -11.89
N GLY A 22 -6.80 7.25 -12.52
CA GLY A 22 -5.39 7.64 -12.65
C GLY A 22 -4.48 7.01 -11.59
N ALA A 23 -4.77 5.79 -11.14
CA ALA A 23 -3.90 5.03 -10.25
C ALA A 23 -2.60 4.61 -10.97
N ASP A 24 -1.48 4.69 -10.27
CA ASP A 24 -0.17 4.20 -10.74
C ASP A 24 0.04 2.71 -10.39
N ALA A 25 -0.66 2.22 -9.35
CA ALA A 25 -0.57 0.83 -8.93
C ALA A 25 -1.89 0.32 -8.34
N LEU A 26 -2.15 -0.98 -8.49
CA LEU A 26 -3.36 -1.65 -8.01
C LEU A 26 -3.00 -2.81 -7.07
N GLY A 27 -3.61 -2.83 -5.88
CA GLY A 27 -3.35 -3.84 -4.87
C GLY A 27 -4.38 -4.97 -4.90
N PHE A 28 -3.91 -6.22 -5.01
CA PHE A 28 -4.70 -7.46 -4.98
C PHE A 28 -4.40 -8.20 -3.68
N ILE A 29 -5.38 -8.36 -2.80
CA ILE A 29 -5.16 -8.92 -1.47
C ILE A 29 -5.21 -10.44 -1.53
N ARG A 30 -4.10 -11.10 -1.13
CA ARG A 30 -3.98 -12.54 -0.96
C ARG A 30 -3.97 -12.96 0.51
N ALA A 31 -3.77 -12.03 1.41
CA ALA A 31 -3.90 -12.24 2.85
C ALA A 31 -5.36 -12.47 3.27
N ALA A 32 -5.58 -13.06 4.43
CA ALA A 32 -6.91 -13.22 5.03
C ALA A 32 -7.58 -11.84 5.21
N SER A 33 -8.63 -11.60 4.45
CA SER A 33 -9.33 -10.31 4.36
C SER A 33 -10.71 -10.49 3.76
N PRO A 34 -11.71 -9.65 4.11
CA PRO A 34 -12.97 -9.60 3.37
C PRO A 34 -12.81 -9.28 1.87
N ARG A 35 -11.65 -8.76 1.47
CA ARG A 35 -11.31 -8.39 0.08
C ARG A 35 -10.23 -9.30 -0.52
N GLN A 36 -10.13 -10.53 0.01
CA GLN A 36 -9.20 -11.52 -0.52
C GLN A 36 -9.71 -12.04 -1.87
N VAL A 37 -8.83 -12.00 -2.89
CA VAL A 37 -9.09 -12.63 -4.17
C VAL A 37 -8.45 -14.03 -4.21
N ASP A 38 -9.03 -14.98 -4.93
CA ASP A 38 -8.45 -16.28 -5.16
C ASP A 38 -7.35 -16.24 -6.25
N ARG A 39 -6.73 -17.39 -6.56
CA ARG A 39 -5.65 -17.46 -7.54
C ARG A 39 -6.13 -17.20 -8.96
N GLU A 40 -7.33 -17.64 -9.32
CA GLU A 40 -7.92 -17.46 -10.65
C GLU A 40 -8.24 -15.99 -10.88
N THR A 41 -8.91 -15.35 -9.92
CA THR A 41 -9.21 -13.91 -9.95
C THR A 41 -7.92 -13.08 -10.01
N LEU A 42 -6.89 -13.45 -9.21
CA LEU A 42 -5.59 -12.77 -9.25
C LEU A 42 -4.97 -12.83 -10.65
N ALA A 43 -5.00 -13.99 -11.30
CA ALA A 43 -4.46 -14.17 -12.64
C ALA A 43 -5.24 -13.35 -13.68
N ALA A 44 -6.57 -13.32 -13.58
CA ALA A 44 -7.42 -12.53 -14.47
C ALA A 44 -7.16 -11.02 -14.32
N LEU A 45 -7.07 -10.53 -13.08
CA LEU A 45 -6.76 -9.13 -12.80
C LEU A 45 -5.35 -8.74 -13.26
N ALA A 46 -4.36 -9.62 -13.05
CA ALA A 46 -2.99 -9.40 -13.51
C ALA A 46 -2.91 -9.31 -15.04
N ALA A 47 -3.63 -10.18 -15.76
CA ALA A 47 -3.67 -10.18 -17.22
C ALA A 47 -4.38 -8.96 -17.83
N ALA A 48 -5.26 -8.31 -17.07
CA ALA A 48 -6.00 -7.12 -17.49
C ALA A 48 -5.26 -5.79 -17.23
N LEU A 49 -4.10 -5.84 -16.57
CA LEU A 49 -3.31 -4.63 -16.30
C LEU A 49 -2.78 -4.02 -17.60
N PRO A 50 -2.99 -2.73 -17.85
CA PRO A 50 -2.37 -2.06 -18.99
C PRO A 50 -0.89 -1.77 -18.70
N PRO A 51 -0.09 -1.49 -19.73
CA PRO A 51 1.26 -0.97 -19.56
C PRO A 51 1.28 0.26 -18.65
N PHE A 52 2.34 0.40 -17.82
CA PHE A 52 2.58 1.51 -16.89
C PHE A 52 1.66 1.57 -15.65
N VAL A 53 0.81 0.57 -15.42
CA VAL A 53 0.11 0.37 -14.15
C VAL A 53 0.67 -0.88 -13.48
N ASP A 54 1.22 -0.72 -12.26
CA ASP A 54 1.82 -1.82 -11.52
C ASP A 54 0.76 -2.64 -10.77
N GLY A 55 0.85 -3.96 -10.86
CA GLY A 55 0.03 -4.87 -10.04
C GLY A 55 0.80 -5.31 -8.79
N VAL A 56 0.19 -5.16 -7.63
CA VAL A 56 0.80 -5.46 -6.34
C VAL A 56 0.00 -6.53 -5.60
N ALA A 57 0.58 -7.72 -5.43
CA ALA A 57 -0.02 -8.79 -4.63
C ALA A 57 0.33 -8.62 -3.14
N VAL A 58 -0.69 -8.52 -2.28
CA VAL A 58 -0.54 -8.20 -0.85
C VAL A 58 -0.67 -9.45 0.00
N PHE A 59 0.36 -9.76 0.76
CA PHE A 59 0.48 -10.92 1.64
C PHE A 59 0.63 -10.50 3.11
N ALA A 60 0.22 -11.38 4.01
CA ALA A 60 0.49 -11.30 5.44
C ALA A 60 0.64 -12.72 5.98
N ASP A 61 1.88 -13.11 6.30
CA ASP A 61 2.25 -14.43 6.80
C ASP A 61 1.70 -15.58 5.91
N SER A 62 1.73 -15.39 4.58
CA SER A 62 1.10 -16.28 3.60
C SER A 62 2.00 -17.43 3.21
N GLU A 63 1.36 -18.50 2.66
CA GLU A 63 2.07 -19.70 2.19
C GLU A 63 3.01 -19.39 1.01
N PRO A 64 4.23 -19.97 0.99
CA PRO A 64 5.21 -19.71 -0.08
C PRO A 64 4.68 -19.97 -1.49
N GLY A 65 3.78 -20.95 -1.66
CA GLY A 65 3.18 -21.28 -2.96
C GLY A 65 2.27 -20.18 -3.52
N ASP A 66 1.63 -19.39 -2.66
CA ASP A 66 0.82 -18.24 -3.09
C ASP A 66 1.70 -17.08 -3.53
N VAL A 67 2.78 -16.85 -2.80
CA VAL A 67 3.77 -15.80 -3.14
C VAL A 67 4.46 -16.14 -4.47
N ALA A 68 4.88 -17.40 -4.66
CA ALA A 68 5.49 -17.85 -5.91
C ALA A 68 4.54 -17.70 -7.11
N HIS A 69 3.25 -17.99 -6.93
CA HIS A 69 2.24 -17.80 -7.97
C HIS A 69 2.12 -16.33 -8.40
N ALA A 70 1.98 -15.41 -7.46
CA ALA A 70 1.92 -13.98 -7.77
C ALA A 70 3.19 -13.46 -8.46
N ARG A 71 4.36 -13.95 -8.01
CA ARG A 71 5.64 -13.63 -8.65
C ARG A 71 5.71 -14.12 -10.10
N ALA A 72 5.19 -15.31 -10.38
CA ALA A 72 5.13 -15.88 -11.73
C ALA A 72 4.21 -15.07 -12.66
N LEU A 73 3.18 -14.42 -12.13
CA LEU A 73 2.32 -13.47 -12.84
C LEU A 73 2.98 -12.10 -13.09
N GLY A 74 4.22 -11.89 -12.64
CA GLY A 74 4.94 -10.63 -12.81
C GLY A 74 4.56 -9.53 -11.82
N LEU A 75 3.74 -9.84 -10.80
CA LEU A 75 3.27 -8.86 -9.83
C LEU A 75 4.38 -8.44 -8.84
N THR A 76 4.38 -7.20 -8.42
CA THR A 76 5.15 -6.72 -7.28
C THR A 76 4.62 -7.35 -5.99
N LEU A 77 5.52 -7.83 -5.13
CA LEU A 77 5.15 -8.45 -3.86
C LEU A 77 5.11 -7.41 -2.75
N GLN A 78 4.04 -7.42 -1.96
CA GLN A 78 3.92 -6.62 -0.74
C GLN A 78 3.74 -7.55 0.46
N PHE A 79 4.61 -7.43 1.46
CA PHE A 79 4.57 -8.19 2.70
C PHE A 79 4.09 -7.30 3.84
N SER A 80 2.93 -7.62 4.38
CA SER A 80 2.24 -6.83 5.42
C SER A 80 2.09 -7.57 6.76
N GLY A 81 2.62 -8.77 6.88
CA GLY A 81 2.67 -9.58 8.09
C GLY A 81 4.00 -9.44 8.83
N ARG A 82 4.40 -10.53 9.50
CA ARG A 82 5.62 -10.64 10.31
C ARG A 82 6.78 -11.28 9.54
N GLU A 83 6.70 -11.30 8.22
CA GLU A 83 7.73 -11.88 7.35
C GLU A 83 9.08 -11.22 7.66
N THR A 84 10.12 -12.05 7.85
CA THR A 84 11.49 -11.59 8.10
C THR A 84 12.12 -11.03 6.81
N ALA A 85 13.17 -10.23 6.94
CA ALA A 85 13.92 -9.75 5.79
C ALA A 85 14.42 -10.90 4.91
N ALA A 86 14.97 -11.96 5.53
CA ALA A 86 15.45 -13.12 4.81
C ALA A 86 14.34 -13.84 4.03
N SER A 87 13.14 -13.98 4.62
CA SER A 87 12.02 -14.60 3.92
C SER A 87 11.48 -13.72 2.77
N CYS A 88 11.42 -12.41 2.95
CA CYS A 88 11.05 -11.49 1.89
C CYS A 88 12.04 -11.50 0.73
N GLU A 89 13.34 -11.45 1.02
CA GLU A 89 14.42 -11.51 0.00
C GLU A 89 14.35 -12.80 -0.80
N ALA A 90 14.23 -13.97 -0.13
CA ALA A 90 14.12 -15.26 -0.78
C ALA A 90 12.85 -15.34 -1.66
N ALA A 91 11.71 -14.90 -1.16
CA ALA A 91 10.44 -14.92 -1.89
C ALA A 91 10.46 -13.98 -3.11
N SER A 92 11.17 -12.85 -3.02
CA SER A 92 11.24 -11.84 -4.08
C SER A 92 12.22 -12.19 -5.20
N ASP A 93 13.07 -13.20 -5.00
CA ASP A 93 14.03 -13.68 -6.02
C ASP A 93 14.87 -12.55 -6.63
N GLY A 94 15.42 -11.72 -5.76
CA GLY A 94 16.27 -10.57 -6.15
C GLY A 94 15.53 -9.35 -6.70
N ARG A 95 14.20 -9.37 -6.80
CA ARG A 95 13.39 -8.20 -7.20
C ARG A 95 13.14 -7.27 -6.01
N ALA A 96 12.87 -6.00 -6.28
CA ALA A 96 12.35 -5.09 -5.29
C ALA A 96 10.94 -5.51 -4.85
N TYR A 97 10.62 -5.25 -3.60
CA TYR A 97 9.33 -5.57 -3.00
C TYR A 97 8.89 -4.47 -2.03
N VAL A 98 7.66 -4.51 -1.59
CA VAL A 98 7.13 -3.60 -0.56
C VAL A 98 7.09 -4.33 0.78
N LYS A 99 7.62 -3.70 1.85
CA LYS A 99 7.45 -4.18 3.23
C LYS A 99 6.64 -3.16 4.02
N ALA A 100 5.50 -3.59 4.54
CA ALA A 100 4.67 -2.77 5.41
C ALA A 100 5.14 -2.87 6.87
N PHE A 101 5.24 -1.71 7.51
CA PHE A 101 5.53 -1.53 8.92
C PHE A 101 4.34 -0.85 9.58
N HIS A 102 3.80 -1.47 10.61
CA HIS A 102 2.61 -1.00 11.28
C HIS A 102 2.96 0.06 12.32
N VAL A 103 2.35 1.23 12.19
CA VAL A 103 2.52 2.37 13.10
C VAL A 103 1.28 2.49 13.98
N ALA A 104 1.43 2.28 15.29
CA ALA A 104 0.33 2.44 16.22
C ALA A 104 -0.13 3.91 16.26
N VAL A 105 -1.43 4.14 16.13
CA VAL A 105 -2.04 5.48 16.09
C VAL A 105 -1.82 6.23 17.39
N ASP A 106 -1.80 5.49 18.52
CA ASP A 106 -1.65 5.99 19.89
C ASP A 106 -0.21 5.97 20.42
N ALA A 107 0.77 5.63 19.58
CA ALA A 107 2.16 5.57 20.01
C ALA A 107 2.76 6.99 20.20
N PRO A 108 3.65 7.18 21.19
CA PRO A 108 4.30 8.46 21.42
C PRO A 108 5.02 9.00 20.17
N ARG A 109 5.01 10.34 20.00
CA ARG A 109 5.69 11.01 18.88
C ARG A 109 7.18 10.68 18.78
N GLU A 110 7.82 10.50 19.92
CA GLU A 110 9.26 10.20 20.04
C GLU A 110 9.60 8.78 19.56
N SER A 111 8.63 7.87 19.51
CA SER A 111 8.83 6.53 18.97
C SER A 111 8.84 6.61 17.43
N SER A 112 10.04 6.77 16.87
CA SER A 112 10.19 6.69 15.42
C SER A 112 10.08 5.23 14.96
N PRO A 113 9.16 4.89 14.06
CA PRO A 113 9.12 3.55 13.47
C PRO A 113 10.44 3.13 12.85
N ALA A 114 11.21 4.10 12.35
CA ALA A 114 12.51 3.85 11.75
C ALA A 114 13.63 3.52 12.76
N ALA A 115 13.50 3.92 14.03
CA ALA A 115 14.49 3.59 15.05
C ALA A 115 14.36 2.16 15.56
N GLU A 116 13.14 1.60 15.51
CA GLU A 116 12.84 0.22 15.91
C GLU A 116 13.12 -0.78 14.79
N LEU A 117 13.14 -0.32 13.55
CA LEU A 117 13.42 -1.16 12.40
C LEU A 117 14.94 -1.28 12.25
N ALA A 118 15.45 -2.51 12.39
CA ALA A 118 16.84 -2.82 12.11
C ALA A 118 17.25 -2.17 10.79
N ARG A 119 18.09 -1.13 10.87
CA ARG A 119 18.44 -0.24 9.75
C ARG A 119 18.98 -0.96 8.53
N ASP A 120 19.47 -2.18 8.71
CA ASP A 120 20.16 -2.99 7.70
C ASP A 120 19.34 -4.21 7.22
N ALA A 121 18.17 -4.46 7.80
CA ALA A 121 17.24 -5.46 7.27
C ALA A 121 16.36 -4.82 6.17
N TYR A 122 15.86 -5.56 5.21
CA TYR A 122 14.98 -5.09 4.15
C TYR A 122 15.62 -4.03 3.20
N THR A 123 16.85 -4.24 2.79
CA THR A 123 17.62 -3.29 1.96
C THR A 123 17.00 -3.04 0.59
N ARG A 124 16.33 -4.05 0.01
CA ARG A 124 15.64 -3.97 -1.29
C ARG A 124 14.17 -3.55 -1.19
N ALA A 125 13.64 -3.41 0.03
CA ALA A 125 12.24 -3.06 0.22
C ALA A 125 11.99 -1.57 -0.04
N LEU A 126 10.89 -1.28 -0.72
CA LEU A 126 10.20 -0.01 -0.60
C LEU A 126 9.37 -0.07 0.70
N TRP A 127 9.64 0.82 1.63
CA TRP A 127 9.01 0.80 2.94
C TRP A 127 7.63 1.44 2.88
N MET A 128 6.64 0.73 3.42
CA MET A 128 5.30 1.25 3.60
C MET A 128 5.04 1.42 5.10
N PHE A 129 4.53 2.58 5.50
CA PHE A 129 4.04 2.83 6.85
C PHE A 129 2.53 2.81 6.84
N ASP A 130 1.95 1.84 7.55
CA ASP A 130 0.51 1.62 7.63
C ASP A 130 0.01 1.80 9.06
N SER A 131 -1.08 2.55 9.24
CA SER A 131 -1.67 2.77 10.56
C SER A 131 -2.25 1.49 11.14
N THR A 132 -2.03 1.27 12.43
CA THR A 132 -2.69 0.21 13.18
C THR A 132 -3.32 0.74 14.46
N VAL A 133 -4.49 0.21 14.79
CA VAL A 133 -5.13 0.41 16.11
C VAL A 133 -4.99 -0.88 16.88
N ARG A 134 -4.77 -0.80 18.22
CA ARG A 134 -4.62 -1.97 19.07
C ARG A 134 -5.68 -3.04 18.76
N GLY A 135 -5.20 -4.24 18.38
CA GLY A 135 -6.03 -5.40 18.08
C GLY A 135 -6.59 -5.50 16.65
N LYS A 136 -6.28 -4.54 15.75
CA LYS A 136 -6.67 -4.62 14.33
C LYS A 136 -5.51 -4.24 13.43
N LEU A 137 -5.07 -5.15 12.58
CA LEU A 137 -4.08 -4.90 11.54
C LEU A 137 -4.77 -4.21 10.34
N GLY A 138 -4.57 -2.89 10.21
CA GLY A 138 -5.02 -2.07 9.08
C GLY A 138 -6.54 -1.86 8.96
N GLY A 139 -6.95 -0.91 8.12
CA GLY A 139 -8.35 -0.67 7.76
C GLY A 139 -9.22 0.01 8.82
N THR A 140 -8.62 0.64 9.81
CA THR A 140 -9.35 1.32 10.90
C THR A 140 -9.91 2.68 10.51
N GLY A 141 -9.52 3.22 9.35
CA GLY A 141 -9.92 4.55 8.89
C GLY A 141 -9.27 5.72 9.64
N ILE A 142 -8.37 5.43 10.59
CA ILE A 142 -7.68 6.45 11.40
C ILE A 142 -6.22 6.54 10.95
N ALA A 143 -5.79 7.74 10.55
CA ALA A 143 -4.40 8.01 10.20
C ALA A 143 -3.54 8.12 11.47
N PHE A 144 -2.28 7.65 11.40
CA PHE A 144 -1.29 7.94 12.43
C PHE A 144 -0.73 9.36 12.28
N ASP A 145 0.01 9.84 13.28
CA ASP A 145 0.72 11.12 13.21
C ASP A 145 1.86 11.05 12.17
N TRP A 146 1.66 11.69 11.03
CA TRP A 146 2.58 11.64 9.88
C TRP A 146 3.94 12.26 10.16
N ASP A 147 4.08 13.18 11.12
CA ASP A 147 5.37 13.75 11.51
C ASP A 147 6.39 12.68 11.89
N ARG A 148 5.92 11.53 12.37
CA ARG A 148 6.76 10.38 12.76
C ARG A 148 7.53 9.75 11.59
N VAL A 149 7.10 9.96 10.37
CA VAL A 149 7.75 9.35 9.18
C VAL A 149 8.45 10.40 8.29
N VAL A 150 8.32 11.69 8.58
CA VAL A 150 8.93 12.77 7.79
C VAL A 150 10.43 12.61 7.65
N THR A 151 11.14 12.32 8.75
CA THR A 151 12.61 12.15 8.72
C THR A 151 13.02 10.97 7.85
N VAL A 152 12.26 9.87 7.89
CA VAL A 152 12.51 8.69 7.04
C VAL A 152 12.22 9.01 5.58
N ALA A 153 11.12 9.71 5.31
CA ALA A 153 10.72 10.08 3.95
C ALA A 153 11.75 11.01 3.25
N ARG A 154 12.48 11.82 4.03
CA ARG A 154 13.59 12.64 3.51
C ARG A 154 14.84 11.83 3.18
N ALA A 155 15.05 10.71 3.86
CA ALA A 155 16.24 9.87 3.69
C ALA A 155 16.06 8.77 2.64
N ARG A 156 14.82 8.35 2.39
CA ARG A 156 14.50 7.25 1.46
C ARG A 156 13.08 7.34 0.93
N ARG A 157 12.83 6.63 -0.17
CA ARG A 157 11.47 6.49 -0.70
C ARG A 157 10.58 5.70 0.25
N VAL A 158 9.42 6.26 0.61
CA VAL A 158 8.43 5.60 1.48
C VAL A 158 7.04 5.66 0.85
N ILE A 159 6.21 4.70 1.22
CA ILE A 159 4.76 4.71 0.97
C ILE A 159 4.08 5.04 2.30
N VAL A 160 3.11 5.95 2.29
CA VAL A 160 2.23 6.19 3.44
C VAL A 160 0.88 5.54 3.18
N SER A 161 0.41 4.77 4.15
CA SER A 161 -0.86 4.05 4.13
C SER A 161 -1.59 4.19 5.48
N GLY A 162 -2.82 3.68 5.53
CA GLY A 162 -3.63 3.66 6.74
C GLY A 162 -4.38 4.95 7.02
N GLY A 163 -5.70 4.85 7.05
CA GLY A 163 -6.61 5.95 7.34
C GLY A 163 -6.64 7.08 6.32
N LEU A 164 -5.97 6.93 5.17
CA LEU A 164 -6.04 7.91 4.08
C LEU A 164 -7.40 7.86 3.39
N ASN A 165 -7.87 9.05 2.99
CA ASN A 165 -9.12 9.27 2.27
C ASN A 165 -9.01 10.58 1.46
N PRO A 166 -10.00 10.92 0.61
CA PRO A 166 -9.94 12.14 -0.20
C PRO A 166 -9.80 13.43 0.60
N GLU A 167 -10.29 13.47 1.84
CA GLU A 167 -10.33 14.66 2.69
C GLU A 167 -8.98 14.95 3.37
N ASN A 168 -8.16 13.92 3.58
CA ASN A 168 -6.92 14.06 4.36
C ASN A 168 -5.63 13.81 3.56
N VAL A 169 -5.70 13.17 2.40
CA VAL A 169 -4.49 12.76 1.65
C VAL A 169 -3.64 13.95 1.19
N ALA A 170 -4.26 15.09 0.84
CA ALA A 170 -3.53 16.29 0.46
C ALA A 170 -2.63 16.80 1.61
N ALA A 171 -3.14 16.79 2.85
CA ALA A 171 -2.34 17.14 4.02
C ALA A 171 -1.17 16.16 4.24
N CYS A 172 -1.40 14.86 4.06
CA CYS A 172 -0.34 13.85 4.12
C CYS A 172 0.76 14.12 3.08
N VAL A 173 0.39 14.38 1.83
CA VAL A 173 1.34 14.65 0.74
C VAL A 173 2.18 15.89 1.05
N ARG A 174 1.57 16.99 1.49
CA ARG A 174 2.29 18.22 1.86
C ARG A 174 3.23 18.04 3.04
N THR A 175 2.80 17.27 4.06
CA THR A 175 3.59 17.06 5.29
C THR A 175 4.78 16.12 5.05
N VAL A 176 4.54 14.97 4.43
CA VAL A 176 5.53 13.88 4.32
C VAL A 176 6.33 13.96 3.04
N ARG A 177 5.73 14.44 1.94
CA ARG A 177 6.27 14.35 0.57
C ARG A 177 6.70 12.91 0.24
N PRO A 178 5.79 11.94 0.38
CA PRO A 178 6.11 10.53 0.22
C PRO A 178 6.39 10.19 -1.25
N TYR A 179 7.10 9.09 -1.49
CA TYR A 179 7.21 8.53 -2.83
C TYR A 179 5.85 8.07 -3.38
N ALA A 180 5.02 7.47 -2.50
CA ALA A 180 3.68 7.02 -2.86
C ALA A 180 2.73 7.11 -1.66
N VAL A 181 1.44 7.16 -1.97
CA VAL A 181 0.34 6.95 -1.02
C VAL A 181 -0.44 5.70 -1.40
N ASP A 182 -0.94 4.98 -0.39
CA ASP A 182 -1.76 3.78 -0.55
C ASP A 182 -3.08 3.94 0.17
N VAL A 183 -4.19 3.63 -0.49
CA VAL A 183 -5.52 3.71 0.10
C VAL A 183 -6.35 2.47 -0.21
N ARG A 184 -7.12 2.02 0.78
CA ARG A 184 -8.07 0.92 0.65
C ARG A 184 -9.49 1.36 1.00
N SER A 185 -9.82 1.41 2.28
CA SER A 185 -11.19 1.71 2.77
C SER A 185 -11.61 3.16 2.55
N GLY A 186 -10.67 4.11 2.50
CA GLY A 186 -10.97 5.52 2.25
C GLY A 186 -11.57 5.82 0.87
N VAL A 187 -11.52 4.87 -0.06
CA VAL A 187 -12.15 4.95 -1.38
C VAL A 187 -13.24 3.90 -1.57
N GLU A 188 -13.88 3.51 -0.46
CA GLU A 188 -14.98 2.55 -0.44
C GLU A 188 -16.27 3.16 0.10
N THR A 189 -17.41 2.62 -0.35
CA THR A 189 -18.75 2.82 0.22
C THR A 189 -19.33 1.44 0.47
N ASP A 190 -19.80 1.19 1.69
CA ASP A 190 -20.34 -0.11 2.13
C ASP A 190 -19.42 -1.31 1.83
N GLY A 191 -18.10 -1.09 1.99
CA GLY A 191 -17.08 -2.11 1.78
C GLY A 191 -16.77 -2.43 0.31
N ARG A 192 -17.28 -1.67 -0.65
CA ARG A 192 -17.03 -1.80 -2.08
C ARG A 192 -16.34 -0.57 -2.64
N LYS A 193 -15.52 -0.74 -3.68
CA LYS A 193 -14.85 0.37 -4.35
C LYS A 193 -15.87 1.38 -4.90
N ASP A 194 -15.60 2.66 -4.63
CA ASP A 194 -16.40 3.79 -5.09
C ASP A 194 -15.60 4.63 -6.08
N SER A 195 -15.99 4.60 -7.34
CA SER A 195 -15.28 5.28 -8.42
C SER A 195 -15.21 6.80 -8.22
N SER A 196 -16.19 7.41 -7.55
CA SER A 196 -16.20 8.83 -7.26
C SER A 196 -15.17 9.19 -6.19
N LYS A 197 -15.07 8.36 -5.14
CA LYS A 197 -14.04 8.51 -4.10
C LYS A 197 -12.64 8.23 -4.62
N MET A 198 -12.45 7.23 -5.51
CA MET A 198 -11.17 6.99 -6.16
C MET A 198 -10.71 8.22 -6.94
N ARG A 199 -11.58 8.80 -7.78
CA ARG A 199 -11.26 10.03 -8.53
C ARG A 199 -10.99 11.21 -7.62
N ALA A 200 -11.77 11.38 -6.55
CA ALA A 200 -11.57 12.45 -5.57
C ALA A 200 -10.22 12.32 -4.85
N PHE A 201 -9.84 11.09 -4.48
CA PHE A 201 -8.55 10.80 -3.85
C PHE A 201 -7.38 11.13 -4.78
N VAL A 202 -7.42 10.64 -6.02
CA VAL A 202 -6.38 10.91 -7.01
C VAL A 202 -6.25 12.41 -7.28
N ARG A 203 -7.37 13.11 -7.46
CA ARG A 203 -7.37 14.57 -7.66
C ARG A 203 -6.72 15.30 -6.49
N ALA A 204 -7.09 14.96 -5.24
CA ALA A 204 -6.51 15.60 -4.05
C ALA A 204 -4.99 15.39 -3.94
N VAL A 205 -4.47 14.22 -4.37
CA VAL A 205 -3.01 13.97 -4.43
C VAL A 205 -2.36 14.84 -5.50
N ARG A 206 -2.93 14.91 -6.71
CA ARG A 206 -2.36 15.69 -7.82
C ARG A 206 -2.34 17.20 -7.52
N GLU A 207 -3.44 17.73 -6.96
CA GLU A 207 -3.51 19.12 -6.52
C GLU A 207 -2.45 19.44 -5.44
N ALA A 208 -2.24 18.54 -4.48
CA ALA A 208 -1.20 18.71 -3.46
C ALA A 208 0.24 18.66 -4.02
N ASP A 209 0.48 17.85 -5.07
CA ASP A 209 1.78 17.79 -5.75
C ASP A 209 2.10 19.09 -6.53
N GLU A 210 1.09 19.77 -7.07
CA GLU A 210 1.27 21.05 -7.82
C GLU A 210 1.64 22.21 -6.89
N GLU A 211 1.23 22.13 -5.61
CA GLU A 211 1.50 23.16 -4.60
C GLU A 211 2.85 22.97 -3.87
N ALA A 212 3.55 21.85 -4.04
CA ALA A 212 4.75 21.42 -3.30
C ALA A 212 6.05 21.68 -4.08
#